data_e7ac4efaca3d82718b4b49889663b89d
#
_entry.id   e7ac4efaca3d82718b4b49889663b89d
#
_cell.length_a   1.000
_cell.length_b   1.000
_cell.length_c   1.000
_cell.angle_alpha   90.00
_cell.angle_beta   90.00
_cell.angle_gamma   90.00
#
_symmetry.space_group_name_H-M   'P 1'
#
loop_
_entity.id
_entity.type
_entity.pdbx_description
1 polymer ?
#
loop_
_entity_poly.entity_id
_entity_poly.type
_entity_poly.pdbx_seq_one_letter_code
_entity_poly.pdbx_strand_id
1 'polypeptide(L)'
;MALTEMRVNLCQNGSFTKDTFWWWSWKSEIAAENGRLRIKAQDANGFNKVAISQRVNLGGPAATDQRWASVAADFDTSPMGASLQDAAMLALRFYLPGKQTVHYAVMIGQTAPTGRGRLIMEVPPGTESFDVYVGVTNLGNRVGTIYADNVLIQLGPTRESVADTTYFDGDTPTREEGRSGVGWQHQWTGDKYRSASRAIHSVLPGKEIAIEDISASEGHPAVSLAVHGDGTGYSVTRTVRGFTTLIRGGADIRISSLDYLEDHEIPLGETVTYTLRHEVTEQSWSASVRLDSPSAWLSDPLDWTSAIELDMGDQGRDDLPLLTAGSLSGHKWGTGGKTVLPLGARLPVQLGAARTAPEGLKAIITTWDQRQADRVATLVEQAGVLLLRVPHDPQRATLWGGYLPADLQVEYVAEGITQWDLSGGVIAPPALPVLVVRATYDRSKELAAGATYDAIKSRLGTKTYADIKRRPLQIGG
;
A
#
# COMPACT_ATOMS: atom_id res chain seq x y z
N MET A 1 12.90 4.31 13.81
CA MET A 1 12.95 5.31 12.72
C MET A 1 12.81 4.54 11.40
N ALA A 2 11.71 4.68 10.72
CA ALA A 2 11.58 4.11 9.39
C ALA A 2 12.73 4.66 8.54
N LEU A 3 13.45 3.80 7.84
CA LEU A 3 14.46 4.21 6.86
C LEU A 3 13.74 5.00 5.78
N THR A 4 13.80 6.31 5.89
CA THR A 4 13.26 7.19 4.86
C THR A 4 14.19 7.08 3.66
N GLU A 5 13.77 6.40 2.63
CA GLU A 5 14.50 6.38 1.38
C GLU A 5 14.39 7.77 0.74
N MET A 6 15.52 8.32 0.31
CA MET A 6 15.57 9.64 -0.28
C MET A 6 16.29 9.58 -1.62
N ARG A 7 15.62 10.09 -2.66
CA ARG A 7 16.23 10.32 -3.97
C ARG A 7 16.38 11.82 -4.19
N VAL A 8 17.46 12.23 -4.79
CA VAL A 8 17.72 13.63 -5.09
C VAL A 8 17.93 13.82 -6.59
N ASN A 9 17.15 14.69 -7.21
CA ASN A 9 17.45 15.23 -8.52
C ASN A 9 18.33 16.45 -8.35
N LEU A 10 19.60 16.32 -8.66
CA LEU A 10 20.59 17.38 -8.57
C LEU A 10 20.50 18.40 -9.72
N CYS A 11 19.69 18.11 -10.73
CA CYS A 11 19.49 19.03 -11.85
C CYS A 11 18.71 20.24 -11.38
N GLN A 12 19.29 21.41 -11.53
CA GLN A 12 18.60 22.65 -11.34
C GLN A 12 17.95 23.07 -12.67
N ASN A 13 16.65 23.42 -12.59
CA ASN A 13 15.85 23.76 -13.77
C ASN A 13 15.82 22.63 -14.85
N GLY A 14 15.59 21.42 -14.43
CA GLY A 14 15.53 20.26 -15.35
C GLY A 14 14.24 20.18 -16.18
N SER A 15 13.18 20.90 -15.78
CA SER A 15 11.89 20.95 -16.48
C SER A 15 11.74 22.15 -17.44
N PHE A 16 12.69 23.09 -17.44
CA PHE A 16 12.73 24.27 -18.30
C PHE A 16 11.42 25.07 -18.38
N THR A 17 10.61 25.02 -17.33
CA THR A 17 9.27 25.60 -17.31
C THR A 17 9.27 27.13 -17.42
N LYS A 18 10.33 27.78 -16.98
CA LYS A 18 10.45 29.23 -17.00
C LYS A 18 11.53 29.77 -17.95
N ASP A 19 12.74 29.22 -17.86
CA ASP A 19 13.91 29.75 -18.55
C ASP A 19 15.01 28.68 -18.67
N THR A 20 16.19 29.08 -19.12
CA THR A 20 17.40 28.23 -19.17
C THR A 20 18.38 28.56 -18.05
N PHE A 21 17.93 29.13 -16.95
CA PHE A 21 18.79 29.46 -15.81
C PHE A 21 19.55 28.23 -15.34
N TRP A 22 20.85 28.35 -15.03
CA TRP A 22 21.77 27.28 -14.72
C TRP A 22 22.25 26.41 -15.90
N TRP A 23 21.84 26.75 -17.15
CA TRP A 23 22.29 26.08 -18.33
C TRP A 23 23.04 27.05 -19.25
N TRP A 24 24.13 26.62 -19.83
CA TRP A 24 24.87 27.37 -20.85
C TRP A 24 25.10 26.52 -22.09
N SER A 25 25.48 27.15 -23.17
CA SER A 25 25.59 26.48 -24.44
C SER A 25 27.05 26.36 -24.88
N TRP A 26 27.34 25.29 -25.62
CA TRP A 26 28.60 25.10 -26.34
C TRP A 26 28.29 24.85 -27.80
N LYS A 27 28.68 25.81 -28.67
CA LYS A 27 28.42 25.78 -30.12
C LYS A 27 26.96 25.57 -30.50
N SER A 28 26.03 25.98 -29.64
CA SER A 28 24.59 25.91 -29.83
C SER A 28 23.94 27.17 -29.30
N GLU A 29 22.72 27.44 -29.74
CA GLU A 29 21.80 28.40 -29.12
C GLU A 29 20.83 27.62 -28.27
N ILE A 30 20.63 28.03 -27.04
CA ILE A 30 19.66 27.40 -26.13
C ILE A 30 18.56 28.38 -25.71
N ALA A 31 17.34 27.91 -25.61
CA ALA A 31 16.20 28.67 -25.09
C ALA A 31 15.20 27.73 -24.39
N ALA A 32 14.45 28.25 -23.45
CA ALA A 32 13.26 27.56 -22.93
C ALA A 32 12.10 27.86 -23.90
N GLU A 33 11.47 26.83 -24.42
CA GLU A 33 10.38 26.94 -25.38
C GLU A 33 9.32 25.88 -25.07
N ASN A 34 8.11 26.30 -24.74
CA ASN A 34 6.99 25.43 -24.39
C ASN A 34 7.33 24.42 -23.26
N GLY A 35 8.05 24.88 -22.23
CA GLY A 35 8.47 24.03 -21.11
C GLY A 35 9.60 23.05 -21.45
N ARG A 36 10.29 23.19 -22.57
CA ARG A 36 11.39 22.32 -22.98
C ARG A 36 12.64 23.14 -23.30
N LEU A 37 13.80 22.53 -23.15
CA LEU A 37 15.07 23.08 -23.58
C LEU A 37 15.21 22.91 -25.10
N ARG A 38 15.15 24.01 -25.84
CA ARG A 38 15.50 24.05 -27.27
C ARG A 38 17.00 24.17 -27.40
N ILE A 39 17.61 23.26 -28.17
CA ILE A 39 19.04 23.28 -28.51
C ILE A 39 19.15 23.37 -30.03
N LYS A 40 19.59 24.51 -30.53
CA LYS A 40 19.78 24.77 -31.95
C LYS A 40 21.28 24.80 -32.31
N ALA A 41 21.69 23.97 -33.20
CA ALA A 41 23.07 24.00 -33.73
C ALA A 41 23.33 25.30 -34.49
N GLN A 42 24.41 26.03 -34.16
CA GLN A 42 24.76 27.30 -34.80
C GLN A 42 25.43 27.12 -36.16
N ASP A 43 26.12 26.02 -36.36
CA ASP A 43 26.77 25.71 -37.67
C ASP A 43 26.74 24.19 -37.95
N ALA A 44 26.98 23.80 -39.17
CA ALA A 44 27.05 22.39 -39.58
C ALA A 44 28.41 21.74 -39.26
N ASN A 45 29.42 22.54 -38.91
CA ASN A 45 30.78 22.06 -38.73
C ASN A 45 31.05 21.71 -37.24
N GLY A 46 31.58 20.52 -37.02
CA GLY A 46 32.12 20.09 -35.74
C GLY A 46 31.17 19.18 -34.93
N PHE A 47 31.81 18.46 -34.04
CA PHE A 47 31.17 17.52 -33.14
C PHE A 47 30.62 18.26 -31.92
N ASN A 48 29.51 17.73 -31.37
CA ASN A 48 28.94 18.07 -30.07
C ASN A 48 28.43 19.53 -29.92
N LYS A 49 27.18 19.71 -30.23
CA LYS A 49 26.43 20.95 -29.97
C LYS A 49 25.53 20.71 -28.78
N VAL A 50 25.89 21.24 -27.61
CA VAL A 50 25.34 20.81 -26.35
C VAL A 50 24.87 21.97 -25.48
N ALA A 51 23.84 21.74 -24.68
CA ALA A 51 23.61 22.45 -23.46
C ALA A 51 24.37 21.76 -22.33
N ILE A 52 24.97 22.54 -21.45
CA ILE A 52 25.76 22.09 -20.33
C ILE A 52 25.03 22.52 -19.08
N SER A 53 24.77 21.58 -18.16
CA SER A 53 24.19 21.89 -16.87
C SER A 53 25.12 22.69 -15.98
N GLN A 54 24.58 23.24 -14.93
CA GLN A 54 25.39 23.71 -13.82
C GLN A 54 26.32 22.59 -13.32
N ARG A 55 27.54 23.00 -12.95
CA ARG A 55 28.50 22.11 -12.30
C ARG A 55 27.97 21.60 -10.97
N VAL A 56 27.91 20.28 -10.82
CA VAL A 56 27.57 19.62 -9.58
C VAL A 56 28.85 19.46 -8.76
N ASN A 57 28.95 20.16 -7.64
CA ASN A 57 30.07 20.03 -6.70
C ASN A 57 29.80 18.92 -5.67
N LEU A 58 30.77 18.05 -5.46
CA LEU A 58 30.65 16.91 -4.53
C LEU A 58 31.06 17.22 -3.10
N GLY A 59 31.52 18.46 -2.83
CA GLY A 59 31.83 18.93 -1.48
C GLY A 59 33.18 18.42 -0.90
N GLY A 60 34.07 17.95 -1.76
CA GLY A 60 35.37 17.40 -1.40
C GLY A 60 35.72 16.18 -2.24
N PRO A 61 36.92 15.58 -2.09
CA PRO A 61 37.24 14.34 -2.80
C PRO A 61 36.16 13.32 -2.47
N ALA A 62 35.37 13.00 -3.45
CA ALA A 62 34.03 12.36 -3.44
C ALA A 62 33.79 11.60 -2.16
N ALA A 63 32.86 12.09 -1.35
CA ALA A 63 32.48 11.37 -0.15
C ALA A 63 32.43 9.90 -0.52
N THR A 64 33.20 9.06 0.15
CA THR A 64 33.52 7.67 -0.20
C THR A 64 32.28 6.79 -0.46
N ASP A 65 31.10 7.37 -0.22
CA ASP A 65 29.80 6.70 -0.27
C ASP A 65 29.00 6.94 -1.57
N GLN A 66 29.45 7.86 -2.45
CA GLN A 66 28.72 8.14 -3.70
C GLN A 66 29.55 7.73 -4.92
N ARG A 67 29.44 6.48 -5.33
CA ARG A 67 30.26 5.87 -6.37
C ARG A 67 29.64 5.86 -7.75
N TRP A 68 28.33 6.15 -7.85
CA TRP A 68 27.60 6.07 -9.11
C TRP A 68 26.88 7.38 -9.41
N ALA A 69 26.93 7.77 -10.68
CA ALA A 69 26.15 8.89 -11.19
C ALA A 69 25.23 8.42 -12.30
N SER A 70 24.01 8.94 -12.34
CA SER A 70 23.13 8.77 -13.48
C SER A 70 22.66 10.12 -14.01
N VAL A 71 22.46 10.17 -15.32
CA VAL A 71 21.76 11.25 -15.99
C VAL A 71 20.73 10.66 -16.95
N ALA A 72 19.55 11.25 -16.97
CA ALA A 72 18.52 10.91 -17.93
C ALA A 72 17.83 12.17 -18.42
N ALA A 73 17.33 12.16 -19.64
CA ALA A 73 16.55 13.24 -20.23
C ALA A 73 15.59 12.71 -21.29
N ASP A 74 14.47 13.37 -21.45
CA ASP A 74 13.57 13.17 -22.56
C ASP A 74 14.06 13.97 -23.77
N PHE A 75 14.03 13.40 -24.96
CA PHE A 75 14.50 14.01 -26.20
C PHE A 75 13.41 14.00 -27.27
N ASP A 76 13.45 15.04 -28.10
CA ASP A 76 12.67 15.12 -29.32
C ASP A 76 13.56 15.65 -30.45
N THR A 77 13.92 14.78 -31.39
CA THR A 77 14.73 15.07 -32.58
C THR A 77 13.88 15.19 -33.85
N SER A 78 12.54 15.12 -33.74
CA SER A 78 11.60 15.22 -34.86
C SER A 78 11.84 16.48 -35.73
N PRO A 79 12.16 17.67 -35.17
CA PRO A 79 12.39 18.86 -35.97
C PRO A 79 13.62 18.76 -36.91
N MET A 80 14.51 17.80 -36.61
CA MET A 80 15.68 17.52 -37.48
C MET A 80 15.41 16.41 -38.49
N GLY A 81 14.30 15.70 -38.38
CA GLY A 81 14.06 14.49 -39.17
C GLY A 81 15.07 13.38 -38.91
N ALA A 82 15.62 13.31 -37.68
CA ALA A 82 16.62 12.34 -37.27
C ALA A 82 16.10 11.44 -36.16
N SER A 83 16.62 10.22 -36.04
CA SER A 83 16.39 9.35 -34.91
C SER A 83 17.21 9.79 -33.68
N LEU A 84 16.84 9.33 -32.47
CA LEU A 84 17.63 9.63 -31.29
C LEU A 84 19.04 9.05 -31.38
N GLN A 85 19.22 7.87 -31.95
CA GLN A 85 20.53 7.23 -32.10
C GLN A 85 21.47 8.02 -33.01
N ASP A 86 20.92 8.82 -33.94
CA ASP A 86 21.71 9.60 -34.90
C ASP A 86 22.01 11.01 -34.41
N ALA A 87 21.27 11.51 -33.45
CA ALA A 87 21.33 12.93 -33.09
C ALA A 87 21.44 13.17 -31.55
N ALA A 88 20.81 12.41 -30.68
CA ALA A 88 20.75 12.74 -29.26
C ALA A 88 21.92 12.14 -28.46
N MET A 89 22.46 12.95 -27.54
CA MET A 89 23.63 12.59 -26.73
C MET A 89 23.41 13.01 -25.27
N LEU A 90 23.85 12.13 -24.34
CA LEU A 90 24.14 12.48 -22.97
C LEU A 90 25.59 12.26 -22.65
N ALA A 91 26.20 13.17 -21.87
CA ALA A 91 27.57 12.97 -21.40
C ALA A 91 27.77 13.51 -19.99
N LEU A 92 28.73 12.91 -19.29
CA LEU A 92 29.24 13.36 -18.00
C LEU A 92 30.70 13.71 -18.13
N ARG A 93 31.08 14.84 -17.56
CA ARG A 93 32.48 15.25 -17.47
C ARG A 93 32.88 15.44 -16.03
N PHE A 94 33.70 14.54 -15.52
CA PHE A 94 34.23 14.57 -14.17
C PHE A 94 35.53 15.38 -14.10
N TYR A 95 35.65 16.18 -13.05
CA TYR A 95 36.83 16.99 -12.75
C TYR A 95 37.53 16.41 -11.52
N LEU A 96 38.82 16.07 -11.72
CA LEU A 96 39.70 15.52 -10.70
C LEU A 96 40.74 16.56 -10.27
N PRO A 97 41.44 16.34 -9.15
CA PRO A 97 42.57 17.20 -8.74
C PRO A 97 43.59 17.40 -9.83
N GLY A 98 44.23 18.57 -9.82
CA GLY A 98 45.28 18.88 -10.82
C GLY A 98 44.76 19.17 -12.24
N LYS A 99 43.50 19.59 -12.38
CA LYS A 99 42.82 19.91 -13.64
C LYS A 99 42.64 18.72 -14.60
N GLN A 100 42.75 17.50 -14.12
CA GLN A 100 42.46 16.33 -14.91
C GLN A 100 40.95 16.19 -15.15
N THR A 101 40.54 15.66 -16.28
CA THR A 101 39.13 15.43 -16.59
C THR A 101 38.93 14.06 -17.21
N VAL A 102 37.82 13.40 -16.81
CA VAL A 102 37.34 12.15 -17.41
C VAL A 102 35.99 12.39 -18.07
N HIS A 103 35.84 11.93 -19.29
CA HIS A 103 34.64 12.19 -20.09
C HIS A 103 33.96 10.87 -20.45
N TYR A 104 32.68 10.76 -20.20
CA TYR A 104 31.84 9.68 -20.68
C TYR A 104 30.70 10.25 -21.50
N ALA A 105 30.48 9.71 -22.68
CA ALA A 105 29.37 10.10 -23.54
C ALA A 105 28.66 8.86 -24.08
N VAL A 106 27.38 8.95 -24.23
CA VAL A 106 26.54 7.92 -24.82
C VAL A 106 25.59 8.53 -25.85
N MET A 107 25.48 7.87 -26.99
CA MET A 107 24.41 8.08 -27.95
C MET A 107 23.16 7.37 -27.43
N ILE A 108 21.99 7.98 -27.63
CA ILE A 108 20.75 7.37 -27.26
C ILE A 108 20.39 6.32 -28.31
N GLY A 109 20.56 5.04 -27.96
CA GLY A 109 20.41 3.90 -28.87
C GLY A 109 18.95 3.58 -29.30
N GLN A 110 18.14 4.60 -29.61
CA GLN A 110 16.76 4.44 -30.02
C GLN A 110 16.52 4.94 -31.44
N THR A 111 15.81 4.16 -32.25
CA THR A 111 15.48 4.50 -33.65
C THR A 111 14.32 5.48 -33.77
N ALA A 112 13.51 5.64 -32.73
CA ALA A 112 12.44 6.64 -32.67
C ALA A 112 13.00 8.06 -32.57
N PRO A 113 12.33 9.10 -33.08
CA PRO A 113 12.76 10.49 -32.95
C PRO A 113 12.48 11.08 -31.55
N THR A 114 11.70 10.40 -30.72
CA THR A 114 11.37 10.82 -29.34
C THR A 114 11.63 9.69 -28.37
N GLY A 115 12.04 10.00 -27.16
CA GLY A 115 12.20 9.03 -26.08
C GLY A 115 13.13 9.49 -24.97
N ARG A 116 13.29 8.65 -23.96
CA ARG A 116 14.13 8.93 -22.80
C ARG A 116 15.49 8.28 -22.93
N GLY A 117 16.53 9.11 -22.95
CA GLY A 117 17.91 8.67 -22.87
C GLY A 117 18.40 8.56 -21.43
N ARG A 118 19.37 7.67 -21.20
CA ARG A 118 20.00 7.50 -19.89
C ARG A 118 21.48 7.12 -20.01
N LEU A 119 22.28 7.63 -19.06
CA LEU A 119 23.67 7.26 -18.87
C LEU A 119 23.89 6.98 -17.38
N ILE A 120 24.40 5.81 -17.02
CA ILE A 120 24.74 5.42 -15.65
C ILE A 120 26.23 5.04 -15.64
N MET A 121 27.02 5.71 -14.82
CA MET A 121 28.47 5.55 -14.77
C MET A 121 28.98 5.52 -13.34
N GLU A 122 30.07 4.79 -13.12
CA GLU A 122 30.85 4.91 -11.90
C GLU A 122 31.58 6.25 -11.84
N VAL A 123 31.51 6.93 -10.71
CA VAL A 123 32.21 8.20 -10.47
C VAL A 123 33.69 7.88 -10.24
N PRO A 124 34.60 8.42 -11.05
CA PRO A 124 36.04 8.19 -10.85
C PRO A 124 36.49 8.60 -9.44
N PRO A 125 37.34 7.81 -8.79
CA PRO A 125 37.89 8.15 -7.49
C PRO A 125 38.56 9.53 -7.50
N GLY A 126 38.35 10.33 -6.47
CA GLY A 126 38.89 11.68 -6.36
C GLY A 126 38.17 12.77 -7.13
N THR A 127 37.02 12.47 -7.74
CA THR A 127 36.20 13.49 -8.44
C THR A 127 35.76 14.59 -7.47
N GLU A 128 36.05 15.83 -7.81
CA GLU A 128 35.64 17.02 -7.04
C GLU A 128 34.29 17.58 -7.50
N SER A 129 34.02 17.49 -8.80
CA SER A 129 32.81 17.99 -9.44
C SER A 129 32.59 17.35 -10.80
N PHE A 130 31.39 17.53 -11.35
CA PHE A 130 31.09 17.12 -12.72
C PHE A 130 30.08 18.04 -13.40
N ASP A 131 30.13 18.08 -14.73
CA ASP A 131 29.13 18.71 -15.58
C ASP A 131 28.35 17.65 -16.34
N VAL A 132 27.10 17.94 -16.63
CA VAL A 132 26.19 17.12 -17.46
C VAL A 132 26.01 17.81 -18.80
N TYR A 133 26.12 17.07 -19.86
CA TYR A 133 25.94 17.52 -21.24
C TYR A 133 24.71 16.85 -21.83
N VAL A 134 23.80 17.67 -22.34
CA VAL A 134 22.61 17.24 -23.06
C VAL A 134 22.65 17.89 -24.45
N GLY A 135 22.56 17.12 -25.48
CA GLY A 135 22.68 17.77 -26.81
C GLY A 135 22.73 16.83 -27.98
N VAL A 136 23.39 17.33 -29.00
CA VAL A 136 23.47 16.72 -30.33
C VAL A 136 24.90 16.36 -30.65
N THR A 137 25.09 15.18 -31.22
CA THR A 137 26.39 14.75 -31.74
C THR A 137 26.24 14.34 -33.19
N ASN A 138 27.34 14.43 -33.92
CA ASN A 138 27.56 13.87 -35.24
C ASN A 138 26.47 14.18 -36.30
N LEU A 139 26.07 15.44 -36.39
CA LEU A 139 25.02 15.89 -37.32
C LEU A 139 25.40 15.75 -38.80
N GLY A 140 26.63 15.33 -39.08
CA GLY A 140 27.17 15.49 -40.43
C GLY A 140 27.08 16.96 -40.84
N ASN A 141 26.53 17.25 -41.99
CA ASN A 141 26.30 18.62 -42.47
C ASN A 141 24.90 19.16 -42.12
N ARG A 142 24.22 18.60 -41.12
CA ARG A 142 22.87 19.02 -40.76
C ARG A 142 22.92 20.11 -39.68
N VAL A 143 22.22 21.20 -39.96
CA VAL A 143 21.88 22.21 -38.96
C VAL A 143 20.44 21.97 -38.54
N GLY A 144 20.17 21.94 -37.25
CA GLY A 144 18.81 21.67 -36.80
C GLY A 144 18.58 21.98 -35.31
N THR A 145 17.36 21.74 -34.89
CA THR A 145 16.92 21.94 -33.55
C THR A 145 16.49 20.62 -32.95
N ILE A 146 16.89 20.38 -31.71
CA ILE A 146 16.34 19.32 -30.86
C ILE A 146 15.72 19.94 -29.61
N TYR A 147 14.84 19.20 -28.98
CA TYR A 147 14.34 19.52 -27.66
C TYR A 147 14.79 18.49 -26.66
N ALA A 148 15.07 18.97 -25.44
CA ALA A 148 15.30 18.11 -24.28
C ALA A 148 14.43 18.60 -23.12
N ASP A 149 14.02 17.68 -22.26
CA ASP A 149 13.19 17.97 -21.10
C ASP A 149 13.42 16.96 -19.99
N ASN A 150 12.84 17.21 -18.81
CA ASN A 150 12.81 16.26 -17.71
C ASN A 150 14.19 15.70 -17.37
N VAL A 151 15.18 16.59 -17.27
CA VAL A 151 16.56 16.18 -16.95
C VAL A 151 16.67 15.79 -15.50
N LEU A 152 17.08 14.56 -15.27
CA LEU A 152 17.33 13.97 -13.96
C LEU A 152 18.82 13.72 -13.78
N ILE A 153 19.40 14.19 -12.69
CA ILE A 153 20.79 13.94 -12.29
C ILE A 153 20.77 13.35 -10.89
N GLN A 154 21.32 12.15 -10.71
CA GLN A 154 21.36 11.47 -9.41
C GLN A 154 22.79 11.00 -9.10
N LEU A 155 23.07 10.93 -7.78
CA LEU A 155 24.25 10.29 -7.22
C LEU A 155 23.81 9.24 -6.19
N GLY A 156 24.56 8.17 -6.06
CA GLY A 156 24.27 7.12 -5.10
C GLY A 156 25.42 6.15 -4.86
N PRO A 157 25.36 5.38 -3.77
CA PRO A 157 26.42 4.46 -3.36
C PRO A 157 26.54 3.23 -4.27
N THR A 158 25.47 2.82 -4.93
CA THR A 158 25.44 1.66 -5.82
C THR A 158 24.81 2.02 -7.15
N ARG A 159 25.02 1.16 -8.15
CA ARG A 159 24.40 1.31 -9.48
C ARG A 159 22.87 1.23 -9.39
N GLU A 160 22.39 0.36 -8.53
CA GLU A 160 20.95 0.13 -8.30
C GLU A 160 20.28 1.36 -7.71
N SER A 161 20.95 2.08 -6.79
CA SER A 161 20.42 3.29 -6.16
C SER A 161 20.16 4.44 -7.13
N VAL A 162 20.79 4.43 -8.30
CA VAL A 162 20.63 5.43 -9.37
C VAL A 162 20.01 4.85 -10.64
N ALA A 163 19.53 3.61 -10.59
CA ALA A 163 19.01 2.90 -11.77
C ALA A 163 17.60 3.37 -12.17
N ASP A 164 16.79 3.82 -11.21
CA ASP A 164 15.50 4.42 -11.51
C ASP A 164 15.69 5.84 -12.05
N THR A 165 15.49 5.98 -13.35
CA THR A 165 15.62 7.25 -14.07
C THR A 165 14.29 7.92 -14.37
N THR A 166 13.21 7.54 -13.69
CA THR A 166 11.91 8.24 -13.74
C THR A 166 12.10 9.67 -13.24
N TYR A 167 11.70 10.63 -14.07
CA TYR A 167 11.83 12.05 -13.73
C TYR A 167 10.93 12.41 -12.53
N PHE A 168 11.45 13.26 -11.69
CA PHE A 168 10.71 13.96 -10.67
C PHE A 168 11.30 15.33 -10.39
N ASP A 169 10.47 16.26 -9.97
CA ASP A 169 10.85 17.56 -9.44
C ASP A 169 9.97 17.90 -8.22
N GLY A 170 10.12 19.11 -7.69
CA GLY A 170 9.35 19.51 -6.51
C GLY A 170 7.86 19.70 -6.76
N ASP A 171 7.41 19.71 -8.02
CA ASP A 171 5.99 19.80 -8.41
C ASP A 171 5.42 18.44 -8.82
N THR A 172 6.24 17.40 -8.86
CA THR A 172 5.77 16.03 -9.13
C THR A 172 4.74 15.65 -8.08
N PRO A 173 3.52 15.22 -8.48
CA PRO A 173 2.47 14.88 -7.53
C PRO A 173 2.90 13.78 -6.55
N THR A 174 2.42 13.88 -5.32
CA THR A 174 2.56 12.81 -4.33
C THR A 174 1.94 11.53 -4.87
N ARG A 175 2.68 10.43 -4.81
CA ARG A 175 2.24 9.13 -5.30
C ARG A 175 2.23 8.13 -4.15
N GLU A 176 1.04 7.67 -3.78
CA GLU A 176 0.86 6.58 -2.83
C GLU A 176 1.13 5.24 -3.52
N GLU A 177 1.85 4.33 -2.85
CA GLU A 177 2.14 2.99 -3.34
C GLU A 177 1.07 2.02 -2.83
N GLY A 178 0.18 1.63 -3.72
CA GLY A 178 -0.98 0.82 -3.37
C GLY A 178 -1.94 1.59 -2.44
N ARG A 179 -2.34 0.96 -1.34
CA ARG A 179 -3.17 1.56 -0.27
C ARG A 179 -2.48 1.46 1.09
N SER A 180 -1.16 1.45 1.11
CA SER A 180 -0.35 1.26 2.33
C SER A 180 -0.19 2.53 3.17
N GLY A 181 -0.59 3.69 2.66
CA GLY A 181 -0.29 4.97 3.28
C GLY A 181 1.16 5.42 3.12
N VAL A 182 1.99 4.64 2.44
CA VAL A 182 3.39 4.97 2.12
C VAL A 182 3.47 5.45 0.69
N GLY A 183 4.33 6.39 0.43
CA GLY A 183 4.51 6.87 -0.93
C GLY A 183 5.63 7.89 -1.08
N TRP A 184 5.79 8.37 -2.29
CA TRP A 184 6.77 9.38 -2.65
C TRP A 184 6.17 10.78 -2.55
N GLN A 185 6.83 11.62 -1.75
CA GLN A 185 6.57 13.05 -1.66
C GLN A 185 7.71 13.80 -2.35
N HIS A 186 7.38 14.80 -3.14
CA HIS A 186 8.35 15.56 -3.91
C HIS A 186 8.39 17.01 -3.44
N GLN A 187 9.58 17.60 -3.36
CA GLN A 187 9.74 19.00 -2.94
C GLN A 187 11.00 19.62 -3.51
N TRP A 188 10.95 20.90 -3.77
CA TRP A 188 12.12 21.71 -4.11
C TRP A 188 13.00 21.91 -2.88
N THR A 189 14.31 21.87 -3.07
CA THR A 189 15.28 22.12 -1.98
C THR A 189 15.58 23.61 -1.77
N GLY A 190 15.06 24.46 -2.64
CA GLY A 190 15.18 25.91 -2.64
C GLY A 190 14.11 26.52 -3.54
N ASP A 191 14.48 27.54 -4.33
CA ASP A 191 13.55 28.23 -5.22
C ASP A 191 12.93 27.28 -6.24
N LYS A 192 11.60 27.35 -6.37
CA LYS A 192 10.83 26.58 -7.34
C LYS A 192 11.38 26.76 -8.76
N TYR A 193 11.57 25.65 -9.49
CA TYR A 193 12.14 25.54 -10.83
C TYR A 193 13.62 25.95 -10.97
N ARG A 194 14.27 26.39 -9.89
CA ARG A 194 15.67 26.85 -9.93
C ARG A 194 16.59 26.13 -8.96
N SER A 195 16.07 25.24 -8.15
CA SER A 195 16.85 24.42 -7.22
C SER A 195 16.79 22.94 -7.60
N ALA A 196 17.61 22.15 -6.95
CA ALA A 196 17.47 20.71 -6.93
C ALA A 196 16.15 20.32 -6.28
N SER A 197 15.67 19.10 -6.51
CA SER A 197 14.48 18.54 -5.88
C SER A 197 14.80 17.22 -5.19
N ARG A 198 13.98 16.87 -4.23
CA ARG A 198 14.07 15.57 -3.53
C ARG A 198 12.74 14.84 -3.56
N ALA A 199 12.83 13.55 -3.70
CA ALA A 199 11.74 12.62 -3.49
C ALA A 199 11.99 11.86 -2.20
N ILE A 200 11.02 11.87 -1.31
CA ILE A 200 11.10 11.24 0.01
C ILE A 200 10.07 10.12 0.05
N HIS A 201 10.52 8.89 0.22
CA HIS A 201 9.66 7.74 0.44
C HIS A 201 9.39 7.60 1.93
N SER A 202 8.18 7.86 2.34
CA SER A 202 7.78 7.88 3.74
C SER A 202 6.28 7.67 3.89
N VAL A 203 5.84 7.56 5.13
CA VAL A 203 4.41 7.65 5.45
C VAL A 203 3.88 9.00 4.99
N LEU A 204 2.81 8.99 4.21
CA LEU A 204 2.15 10.19 3.75
C LEU A 204 1.42 10.87 4.91
N PRO A 205 1.39 12.22 4.97
CA PRO A 205 0.69 12.92 6.04
C PRO A 205 -0.77 12.49 6.19
N GLY A 206 -1.20 12.17 7.40
CA GLY A 206 -2.55 11.70 7.71
C GLY A 206 -2.84 10.26 7.28
N LYS A 207 -1.80 9.48 6.95
CA LYS A 207 -1.90 8.07 6.55
C LYS A 207 -1.23 7.12 7.55
N GLU A 208 -1.19 7.48 8.83
CA GLU A 208 -0.66 6.64 9.89
C GLU A 208 -1.44 5.34 10.05
N ILE A 209 -2.71 5.34 9.60
CA ILE A 209 -3.53 4.15 9.40
C ILE A 209 -4.15 4.18 8.00
N ALA A 210 -3.97 3.12 7.24
CA ALA A 210 -4.59 2.93 5.93
C ALA A 210 -5.32 1.58 5.89
N ILE A 211 -6.40 1.50 5.10
CA ILE A 211 -7.27 0.32 5.05
C ILE A 211 -7.32 -0.19 3.61
N GLU A 212 -7.15 -1.48 3.46
CA GLU A 212 -7.31 -2.18 2.19
C GLU A 212 -8.36 -3.28 2.32
N ASP A 213 -9.28 -3.36 1.37
CA ASP A 213 -10.20 -4.48 1.21
C ASP A 213 -9.44 -5.68 0.63
N ILE A 214 -9.33 -6.75 1.41
CA ILE A 214 -8.64 -7.99 1.03
C ILE A 214 -9.61 -9.15 0.73
N SER A 215 -10.91 -8.87 0.66
CA SER A 215 -11.95 -9.92 0.50
C SER A 215 -11.72 -10.80 -0.72
N ALA A 216 -11.27 -10.24 -1.84
CA ALA A 216 -11.01 -11.00 -3.07
C ALA A 216 -9.84 -11.99 -2.91
N SER A 217 -8.83 -11.66 -2.11
CA SER A 217 -7.68 -12.53 -1.85
C SER A 217 -7.96 -13.56 -0.77
N GLU A 218 -8.84 -13.23 0.18
CA GLU A 218 -9.18 -14.10 1.31
C GLU A 218 -10.33 -15.07 0.97
N GLY A 219 -11.14 -14.77 -0.05
CA GLY A 219 -12.32 -15.55 -0.40
C GLY A 219 -13.49 -15.33 0.56
N HIS A 220 -13.39 -14.39 1.49
CA HIS A 220 -14.45 -13.94 2.41
C HIS A 220 -14.20 -12.47 2.79
N PRO A 221 -15.22 -11.73 3.25
CA PRO A 221 -15.06 -10.32 3.58
C PRO A 221 -14.06 -10.09 4.70
N ALA A 222 -13.01 -9.33 4.41
CA ALA A 222 -11.95 -8.97 5.35
C ALA A 222 -11.25 -7.68 4.93
N VAL A 223 -10.61 -7.00 5.87
CA VAL A 223 -9.79 -5.82 5.62
C VAL A 223 -8.40 -5.98 6.23
N SER A 224 -7.41 -5.40 5.57
CA SER A 224 -6.06 -5.24 6.09
C SER A 224 -5.83 -3.79 6.48
N LEU A 225 -5.28 -3.59 7.67
CA LEU A 225 -4.93 -2.29 8.22
C LEU A 225 -3.41 -2.14 8.17
N ALA A 226 -2.91 -1.26 7.33
CA ALA A 226 -1.52 -0.84 7.36
C ALA A 226 -1.38 0.24 8.45
N VAL A 227 -0.57 0.00 9.47
CA VAL A 227 -0.39 0.88 10.62
C VAL A 227 1.07 1.26 10.78
N HIS A 228 1.33 2.53 11.04
CA HIS A 228 2.68 3.06 11.17
C HIS A 228 2.96 3.47 12.61
N GLY A 229 4.17 3.19 13.09
CA GLY A 229 4.58 3.47 14.46
C GLY A 229 6.07 3.75 14.62
N ASP A 230 6.47 4.05 15.85
CA ASP A 230 7.81 4.48 16.24
C ASP A 230 8.54 3.49 17.19
N GLY A 231 8.01 2.28 17.32
CA GLY A 231 8.57 1.25 18.21
C GLY A 231 7.91 1.20 19.59
N THR A 232 6.96 2.07 19.86
CA THR A 232 6.20 2.12 21.13
C THR A 232 4.92 1.31 21.07
N GLY A 233 4.12 1.34 22.14
CA GLY A 233 2.84 0.65 22.24
C GLY A 233 1.69 1.40 21.58
N TYR A 234 0.87 0.66 20.86
CA TYR A 234 -0.35 1.15 20.19
C TYR A 234 -1.52 0.22 20.47
N SER A 235 -2.73 0.76 20.34
CA SER A 235 -3.97 -0.03 20.26
C SER A 235 -4.75 0.34 19.01
N VAL A 236 -5.47 -0.65 18.47
CA VAL A 236 -6.37 -0.46 17.33
C VAL A 236 -7.79 -0.89 17.72
N THR A 237 -8.71 0.06 17.60
CA THR A 237 -10.14 -0.15 17.83
C THR A 237 -10.92 0.00 16.54
N ARG A 238 -12.08 -0.63 16.48
CA ARG A 238 -13.11 -0.36 15.47
C ARG A 238 -14.35 0.20 16.12
N THR A 239 -14.95 1.19 15.47
CA THR A 239 -16.21 1.82 15.89
C THR A 239 -17.26 1.64 14.81
N VAL A 240 -18.41 1.10 15.20
CA VAL A 240 -19.57 0.88 14.34
C VAL A 240 -20.81 1.38 15.09
N ARG A 241 -21.61 2.26 14.50
CA ARG A 241 -22.81 2.84 15.13
C ARG A 241 -22.58 3.38 16.53
N GLY A 242 -21.38 3.93 16.79
CA GLY A 242 -21.00 4.46 18.10
C GLY A 242 -20.52 3.43 19.14
N PHE A 243 -20.52 2.15 18.80
CA PHE A 243 -19.93 1.11 19.64
C PHE A 243 -18.48 0.87 19.26
N THR A 244 -17.58 1.07 20.21
CA THR A 244 -16.14 0.89 20.02
C THR A 244 -15.67 -0.40 20.67
N THR A 245 -14.95 -1.22 19.90
CA THR A 245 -14.34 -2.47 20.38
C THR A 245 -12.89 -2.56 19.90
N LEU A 246 -12.02 -3.22 20.66
CA LEU A 246 -10.71 -3.60 20.18
C LEU A 246 -10.87 -4.61 19.03
N ILE A 247 -10.07 -4.46 17.99
CA ILE A 247 -9.96 -5.52 16.99
C ILE A 247 -9.15 -6.68 17.58
N ARG A 248 -9.30 -7.85 17.00
CA ARG A 248 -8.51 -9.01 17.41
C ARG A 248 -7.03 -8.76 17.15
N GLY A 249 -6.18 -8.98 18.16
CA GLY A 249 -4.76 -8.63 18.09
C GLY A 249 -4.45 -7.13 18.12
N GLY A 250 -5.46 -6.26 18.33
CA GLY A 250 -5.31 -4.81 18.35
C GLY A 250 -4.90 -4.19 19.68
N ALA A 251 -4.64 -4.98 20.73
CA ALA A 251 -4.18 -4.49 22.03
C ALA A 251 -2.68 -4.55 22.18
N ASP A 252 -2.08 -3.52 22.77
CA ASP A 252 -0.65 -3.44 23.13
C ASP A 252 0.31 -3.87 21.99
N ILE A 253 0.10 -3.28 20.83
CA ILE A 253 0.87 -3.62 19.63
C ILE A 253 2.14 -2.77 19.60
N ARG A 254 3.31 -3.39 19.42
CA ARG A 254 4.56 -2.67 19.18
C ARG A 254 4.85 -2.55 17.70
N ILE A 255 4.67 -1.36 17.15
CA ILE A 255 4.84 -1.07 15.73
C ILE A 255 6.16 -0.35 15.52
N SER A 256 7.19 -1.03 14.99
CA SER A 256 8.52 -0.45 14.83
C SER A 256 8.66 0.48 13.61
N SER A 257 7.85 0.30 12.60
CA SER A 257 7.78 1.16 11.42
C SER A 257 6.43 1.01 10.73
N LEU A 258 6.23 -0.05 9.98
CA LEU A 258 4.99 -0.45 9.32
C LEU A 258 4.65 -1.86 9.77
N ASP A 259 3.40 -2.07 10.16
CA ASP A 259 2.84 -3.38 10.48
C ASP A 259 1.46 -3.53 9.82
N TYR A 260 1.00 -4.77 9.68
CA TYR A 260 -0.30 -5.08 9.10
C TYR A 260 -1.13 -5.86 10.12
N LEU A 261 -2.38 -5.43 10.28
CA LEU A 261 -3.39 -6.11 11.08
C LEU A 261 -4.55 -6.46 10.17
N GLU A 262 -5.10 -7.66 10.32
CA GLU A 262 -6.25 -8.08 9.53
C GLU A 262 -7.49 -8.16 10.42
N ASP A 263 -8.61 -7.63 9.93
CA ASP A 263 -9.91 -7.78 10.59
C ASP A 263 -10.85 -8.60 9.71
N HIS A 264 -10.96 -9.89 10.05
CA HIS A 264 -11.88 -10.84 9.44
C HIS A 264 -13.28 -10.84 10.08
N GLU A 265 -13.47 -9.98 11.08
CA GLU A 265 -14.72 -9.87 11.85
C GLU A 265 -15.45 -8.56 11.53
N ILE A 266 -15.02 -7.83 10.49
CA ILE A 266 -15.62 -6.55 10.09
C ILE A 266 -17.13 -6.72 9.80
N PRO A 267 -18.01 -5.86 10.37
CA PRO A 267 -19.41 -5.82 10.01
C PRO A 267 -19.64 -5.46 8.53
N LEU A 268 -20.64 -6.09 7.93
CA LEU A 268 -20.97 -5.94 6.51
C LEU A 268 -22.04 -4.87 6.28
N GLY A 269 -21.90 -4.08 5.22
CA GLY A 269 -22.86 -3.05 4.82
C GLY A 269 -22.91 -1.82 5.73
N GLU A 270 -21.98 -1.69 6.66
CA GLU A 270 -21.86 -0.57 7.59
C GLU A 270 -20.55 0.18 7.40
N THR A 271 -20.57 1.46 7.74
CA THR A 271 -19.31 2.23 7.83
C THR A 271 -18.63 1.90 9.15
N VAL A 272 -17.44 1.35 9.04
CA VAL A 272 -16.56 1.01 10.16
C VAL A 272 -15.43 2.00 10.21
N THR A 273 -15.20 2.61 11.37
CA THR A 273 -14.06 3.50 11.61
C THR A 273 -13.05 2.78 12.48
N TYR A 274 -11.84 2.62 11.95
CA TYR A 274 -10.70 2.10 12.71
C TYR A 274 -9.91 3.27 13.28
N THR A 275 -9.49 3.16 14.53
CA THR A 275 -8.69 4.17 15.23
C THR A 275 -7.44 3.52 15.79
N LEU A 276 -6.29 3.98 15.31
CA LEU A 276 -4.97 3.71 15.86
C LEU A 276 -4.70 4.73 16.97
N ARG A 277 -4.44 4.29 18.19
CA ARG A 277 -4.10 5.14 19.34
C ARG A 277 -2.71 4.79 19.84
N HIS A 278 -1.91 5.81 20.03
CA HIS A 278 -0.60 5.69 20.68
C HIS A 278 -0.78 5.69 22.20
N GLU A 279 -0.32 4.65 22.89
CA GLU A 279 -0.61 4.43 24.33
C GLU A 279 0.05 5.46 25.27
N VAL A 280 1.19 6.04 24.84
CA VAL A 280 1.94 7.00 25.68
C VAL A 280 1.49 8.43 25.44
N THR A 281 1.38 8.85 24.17
CA THR A 281 1.06 10.26 23.82
C THR A 281 -0.45 10.50 23.69
N GLU A 282 -1.25 9.46 23.71
CA GLU A 282 -2.71 9.49 23.48
C GLU A 282 -3.13 10.03 22.11
N GLN A 283 -2.19 10.29 21.22
CA GLN A 283 -2.49 10.67 19.84
C GLN A 283 -3.26 9.56 19.14
N SER A 284 -4.19 9.93 18.28
CA SER A 284 -5.00 8.97 17.55
C SER A 284 -5.20 9.40 16.09
N TRP A 285 -5.24 8.40 15.22
CA TRP A 285 -5.48 8.54 13.79
C TRP A 285 -6.58 7.58 13.39
N SER A 286 -7.43 7.98 12.47
CA SER A 286 -8.58 7.17 12.10
C SER A 286 -8.75 7.08 10.60
N ALA A 287 -9.20 5.92 10.14
CA ALA A 287 -9.61 5.69 8.77
C ALA A 287 -10.92 4.92 8.76
N SER A 288 -11.74 5.10 7.73
CA SER A 288 -13.04 4.45 7.63
C SER A 288 -13.16 3.67 6.34
N VAL A 289 -13.89 2.56 6.42
CA VAL A 289 -14.21 1.70 5.28
C VAL A 289 -15.64 1.21 5.41
N ARG A 290 -16.28 0.91 4.29
CA ARG A 290 -17.52 0.15 4.21
C ARG A 290 -17.27 -1.06 3.33
N LEU A 291 -17.55 -2.23 3.87
CA LEU A 291 -17.43 -3.48 3.16
C LEU A 291 -18.82 -4.03 2.86
N ASP A 292 -19.20 -4.01 1.59
CA ASP A 292 -20.49 -4.54 1.15
C ASP A 292 -20.32 -6.01 0.76
N SER A 293 -21.31 -6.83 1.10
CA SER A 293 -21.39 -8.22 0.69
C SER A 293 -22.86 -8.52 0.33
N PRO A 294 -23.12 -9.24 -0.77
CA PRO A 294 -24.48 -9.68 -1.08
C PRO A 294 -24.94 -10.85 -0.23
N SER A 295 -24.03 -11.54 0.44
CA SER A 295 -24.25 -12.78 1.18
C SER A 295 -23.97 -12.61 2.66
N ALA A 296 -24.61 -13.42 3.50
CA ALA A 296 -24.22 -13.58 4.89
C ALA A 296 -23.02 -14.53 5.01
N TRP A 297 -22.33 -14.49 6.14
CA TRP A 297 -21.14 -15.30 6.38
C TRP A 297 -21.17 -15.93 7.76
N LEU A 298 -20.87 -17.22 7.84
CA LEU A 298 -20.69 -17.97 9.08
C LEU A 298 -19.25 -18.43 9.18
N SER A 299 -18.58 -18.21 10.32
CA SER A 299 -17.19 -18.61 10.51
C SER A 299 -16.86 -18.92 11.97
N ASP A 300 -15.78 -19.64 12.20
CA ASP A 300 -15.08 -19.62 13.47
C ASP A 300 -14.30 -18.30 13.58
N PRO A 301 -14.53 -17.46 14.61
CA PRO A 301 -13.76 -16.22 14.78
C PRO A 301 -12.28 -16.46 15.08
N LEU A 302 -11.87 -17.68 15.42
CA LEU A 302 -10.48 -18.08 15.66
C LEU A 302 -9.82 -18.74 14.46
N ASP A 303 -10.63 -19.21 13.49
CA ASP A 303 -10.17 -19.78 12.22
C ASP A 303 -11.03 -19.25 11.05
N TRP A 304 -10.64 -18.09 10.50
CA TRP A 304 -11.36 -17.46 9.39
C TRP A 304 -11.30 -18.26 8.08
N THR A 305 -10.36 -19.23 7.95
CA THR A 305 -10.28 -20.08 6.77
C THR A 305 -11.48 -21.03 6.66
N SER A 306 -12.20 -21.22 7.76
CA SER A 306 -13.44 -22.00 7.86
C SER A 306 -14.69 -21.27 7.38
N ALA A 307 -14.56 -20.01 6.93
CA ALA A 307 -15.70 -19.17 6.57
C ALA A 307 -16.58 -19.80 5.48
N ILE A 308 -17.89 -19.79 5.71
CA ILE A 308 -18.92 -20.30 4.81
C ILE A 308 -19.80 -19.13 4.36
N GLU A 309 -19.88 -18.93 3.06
CA GLU A 309 -20.83 -18.01 2.43
C GLU A 309 -22.25 -18.60 2.48
N LEU A 310 -23.22 -17.78 2.86
CA LEU A 310 -24.64 -18.15 2.95
C LEU A 310 -25.46 -17.28 2.04
N ASP A 311 -26.28 -17.89 1.17
CA ASP A 311 -27.29 -17.16 0.41
C ASP A 311 -28.38 -16.63 1.37
N MET A 312 -28.89 -15.44 1.09
CA MET A 312 -29.98 -14.82 1.88
C MET A 312 -31.35 -14.99 1.21
N GLY A 313 -31.42 -15.82 0.16
CA GLY A 313 -32.64 -16.10 -0.60
C GLY A 313 -32.95 -15.07 -1.68
N ASP A 314 -32.17 -14.02 -1.79
CA ASP A 314 -32.38 -12.95 -2.78
C ASP A 314 -31.71 -13.25 -4.13
N GLN A 315 -30.74 -14.19 -4.16
CA GLN A 315 -29.92 -14.49 -5.33
C GLN A 315 -30.25 -15.81 -6.01
N GLY A 316 -30.98 -16.70 -5.33
CA GLY A 316 -31.35 -18.02 -5.87
C GLY A 316 -30.15 -18.91 -6.16
N ARG A 317 -29.12 -18.85 -5.30
CA ARG A 317 -27.87 -19.60 -5.45
C ARG A 317 -27.96 -20.96 -4.76
N ASP A 318 -28.35 -21.99 -5.52
CA ASP A 318 -28.40 -23.38 -5.02
C ASP A 318 -27.01 -23.98 -4.69
N ASP A 319 -25.93 -23.31 -5.13
CA ASP A 319 -24.55 -23.69 -4.85
C ASP A 319 -24.09 -23.32 -3.44
N LEU A 320 -24.86 -22.51 -2.72
CA LEU A 320 -24.60 -22.08 -1.35
C LEU A 320 -25.64 -22.58 -0.35
N PRO A 321 -25.26 -22.80 0.93
CA PRO A 321 -26.24 -22.96 1.99
C PRO A 321 -27.10 -21.71 2.14
N LEU A 322 -28.38 -21.88 2.40
CA LEU A 322 -29.36 -20.79 2.54
C LEU A 322 -29.53 -20.39 3.99
N LEU A 323 -29.35 -19.12 4.30
CA LEU A 323 -29.86 -18.53 5.56
C LEU A 323 -31.37 -18.33 5.42
N THR A 324 -32.13 -19.26 5.97
CA THR A 324 -33.59 -19.37 5.74
C THR A 324 -34.33 -18.11 6.24
N ALA A 325 -35.37 -17.73 5.51
CA ALA A 325 -36.27 -16.65 5.90
C ALA A 325 -36.83 -16.87 7.31
N GLY A 326 -36.83 -15.81 8.11
CA GLY A 326 -37.19 -15.89 9.53
C GLY A 326 -36.01 -16.09 10.47
N SER A 327 -34.83 -16.41 9.95
CA SER A 327 -33.60 -16.30 10.73
C SER A 327 -33.41 -14.89 11.26
N LEU A 328 -32.85 -14.78 12.49
CA LEU A 328 -32.58 -13.52 13.19
C LEU A 328 -33.87 -12.72 13.57
N SER A 329 -35.02 -13.29 13.37
CA SER A 329 -36.30 -12.73 13.81
C SER A 329 -36.59 -13.11 15.27
N GLY A 330 -37.40 -12.30 15.97
CA GLY A 330 -37.94 -12.65 17.29
C GLY A 330 -36.94 -12.52 18.46
N HIS A 331 -35.77 -11.91 18.25
CA HIS A 331 -34.81 -11.67 19.35
C HIS A 331 -35.31 -10.67 20.37
N LYS A 332 -34.87 -10.84 21.60
CA LYS A 332 -35.28 -10.02 22.76
C LYS A 332 -34.07 -9.26 23.30
N TRP A 333 -34.23 -7.95 23.44
CA TRP A 333 -33.25 -7.12 24.13
C TRP A 333 -33.57 -7.12 25.65
N GLY A 334 -32.73 -7.78 26.43
CA GLY A 334 -32.84 -7.80 27.87
C GLY A 334 -32.63 -6.39 28.47
N THR A 335 -33.33 -6.10 29.56
CA THR A 335 -32.99 -4.94 30.39
C THR A 335 -31.97 -5.40 31.42
N GLY A 336 -30.74 -4.90 31.36
CA GLY A 336 -29.66 -5.27 32.29
C GLY A 336 -29.92 -4.84 33.74
N GLY A 337 -31.14 -5.05 34.24
CA GLY A 337 -31.53 -4.57 35.55
C GLY A 337 -32.68 -5.36 36.20
N LYS A 338 -32.86 -5.11 37.46
CA LYS A 338 -33.91 -5.72 38.26
C LYS A 338 -35.00 -4.69 38.61
N THR A 339 -36.27 -5.05 38.35
CA THR A 339 -37.38 -4.23 38.76
C THR A 339 -37.69 -4.54 40.23
N VAL A 340 -37.67 -3.52 41.08
CA VAL A 340 -37.95 -3.64 42.53
C VAL A 340 -39.11 -2.72 42.87
N LEU A 341 -40.06 -3.25 43.60
CA LEU A 341 -41.12 -2.44 44.19
C LEU A 341 -40.69 -2.05 45.61
N PRO A 342 -40.25 -0.80 45.87
CA PRO A 342 -39.94 -0.37 47.24
C PRO A 342 -41.16 -0.42 48.16
N LEU A 343 -40.91 -0.74 49.41
CA LEU A 343 -41.97 -0.79 50.36
C LEU A 343 -42.69 0.57 50.46
N GLY A 344 -44.01 0.56 50.26
CA GLY A 344 -44.83 1.78 50.25
C GLY A 344 -44.93 2.52 48.92
N ALA A 345 -44.18 2.10 47.90
CA ALA A 345 -44.30 2.67 46.55
C ALA A 345 -45.45 2.05 45.75
N ARG A 346 -46.19 2.88 45.00
CA ARG A 346 -47.25 2.40 44.10
C ARG A 346 -46.73 1.93 42.73
N LEU A 347 -45.52 2.31 42.37
CA LEU A 347 -44.92 1.95 41.10
C LEU A 347 -43.55 1.31 41.34
N PRO A 348 -43.20 0.26 40.57
CA PRO A 348 -41.89 -0.35 40.64
C PRO A 348 -40.82 0.59 40.05
N VAL A 349 -39.63 0.52 40.62
CA VAL A 349 -38.41 1.22 40.12
C VAL A 349 -37.51 0.19 39.47
N GLN A 350 -37.04 0.51 38.29
CA GLN A 350 -36.03 -0.30 37.61
C GLN A 350 -34.65 0.14 38.08
N LEU A 351 -33.96 -0.78 38.72
CA LEU A 351 -32.53 -0.64 39.04
C LEU A 351 -31.77 -1.38 37.96
N GLY A 352 -31.10 -0.65 37.10
CA GLY A 352 -30.41 -1.33 36.01
C GLY A 352 -29.56 -0.47 35.12
N ALA A 353 -28.74 -1.15 34.33
CA ALA A 353 -27.84 -0.63 33.32
C ALA A 353 -28.55 -0.51 31.96
N ALA A 354 -27.76 -0.14 30.94
CA ALA A 354 -28.18 -0.19 29.56
C ALA A 354 -28.69 -1.60 29.16
N ARG A 355 -29.41 -1.66 28.04
CA ARG A 355 -29.90 -2.95 27.52
C ARG A 355 -28.72 -3.88 27.23
N THR A 356 -28.90 -5.15 27.51
CA THR A 356 -27.96 -6.22 27.20
C THR A 356 -28.01 -6.57 25.72
N ALA A 357 -27.03 -7.35 25.26
CA ALA A 357 -27.05 -7.93 23.92
C ALA A 357 -28.33 -8.74 23.66
N PRO A 358 -28.76 -8.90 22.41
CA PRO A 358 -29.98 -9.64 22.09
C PRO A 358 -29.87 -11.11 22.47
N GLU A 359 -30.95 -11.62 23.04
CA GLU A 359 -31.15 -13.02 23.45
C GLU A 359 -32.17 -13.69 22.51
N GLY A 360 -32.12 -15.01 22.40
CA GLY A 360 -33.06 -15.80 21.63
C GLY A 360 -32.91 -15.64 20.13
N LEU A 361 -31.68 -15.33 19.68
CA LEU A 361 -31.35 -15.37 18.27
C LEU A 361 -31.48 -16.79 17.74
N LYS A 362 -32.05 -16.89 16.55
CA LYS A 362 -32.19 -18.13 15.83
C LYS A 362 -31.68 -17.91 14.41
N ALA A 363 -30.67 -18.66 14.00
CA ALA A 363 -30.19 -18.72 12.63
C ALA A 363 -30.46 -20.11 12.08
N ILE A 364 -31.28 -20.18 11.03
CA ILE A 364 -31.66 -21.43 10.40
C ILE A 364 -30.94 -21.51 9.06
N ILE A 365 -30.05 -22.49 8.93
CA ILE A 365 -29.27 -22.71 7.71
C ILE A 365 -29.78 -23.98 7.04
N THR A 366 -30.15 -23.87 5.76
CA THR A 366 -30.57 -25.02 4.94
C THR A 366 -29.47 -25.37 3.95
N THR A 367 -29.04 -26.61 3.96
CA THR A 367 -28.06 -27.17 3.01
C THR A 367 -28.78 -28.07 2.01
N TRP A 368 -28.40 -27.98 0.74
CA TRP A 368 -29.09 -28.63 -0.37
C TRP A 368 -28.43 -29.95 -0.81
N ASP A 369 -27.21 -30.18 -0.36
CA ASP A 369 -26.46 -31.39 -0.67
C ASP A 369 -25.57 -31.83 0.50
N GLN A 370 -25.04 -33.04 0.43
CA GLN A 370 -24.18 -33.61 1.45
C GLN A 370 -22.85 -32.82 1.62
N ARG A 371 -22.31 -32.26 0.55
CA ARG A 371 -21.05 -31.49 0.60
C ARG A 371 -21.22 -30.19 1.40
N GLN A 372 -22.34 -29.49 1.20
CA GLN A 372 -22.66 -28.30 2.00
C GLN A 372 -22.91 -28.69 3.47
N ALA A 373 -23.64 -29.80 3.71
CA ALA A 373 -23.91 -30.31 5.05
C ALA A 373 -22.61 -30.66 5.79
N ASP A 374 -21.69 -31.35 5.13
CA ASP A 374 -20.39 -31.73 5.72
C ASP A 374 -19.53 -30.50 6.07
N ARG A 375 -19.57 -29.44 5.24
CA ARG A 375 -18.86 -28.18 5.56
C ARG A 375 -19.45 -27.48 6.79
N VAL A 376 -20.78 -27.39 6.88
CA VAL A 376 -21.44 -26.79 8.05
C VAL A 376 -21.18 -27.64 9.29
N ALA A 377 -21.29 -28.98 9.20
CA ALA A 377 -20.99 -29.90 10.29
C ALA A 377 -19.56 -29.70 10.82
N THR A 378 -18.58 -29.69 9.92
CA THR A 378 -17.16 -29.53 10.27
C THR A 378 -16.94 -28.21 11.02
N LEU A 379 -17.51 -27.12 10.51
CA LEU A 379 -17.39 -25.82 11.16
C LEU A 379 -17.99 -25.82 12.57
N VAL A 380 -19.22 -26.33 12.72
CA VAL A 380 -19.93 -26.34 13.99
C VAL A 380 -19.29 -27.28 15.02
N GLU A 381 -18.75 -28.40 14.58
CA GLU A 381 -18.04 -29.34 15.47
C GLU A 381 -16.71 -28.78 16.00
N GLN A 382 -16.04 -27.94 15.22
CA GLN A 382 -14.73 -27.39 15.58
C GLN A 382 -14.83 -26.07 16.34
N ALA A 383 -15.81 -25.24 16.02
CA ALA A 383 -15.95 -23.91 16.59
C ALA A 383 -16.69 -23.94 17.94
N GLY A 384 -16.02 -23.48 18.98
CA GLY A 384 -16.68 -23.27 20.29
C GLY A 384 -17.62 -22.06 20.32
N VAL A 385 -17.43 -21.12 19.41
CA VAL A 385 -18.25 -19.92 19.17
C VAL A 385 -18.30 -19.68 17.68
N LEU A 386 -19.47 -19.39 17.16
CA LEU A 386 -19.66 -19.05 15.75
C LEU A 386 -19.83 -17.54 15.59
N LEU A 387 -19.18 -16.96 14.59
CA LEU A 387 -19.41 -15.60 14.14
C LEU A 387 -20.34 -15.61 12.93
N LEU A 388 -21.55 -15.09 13.11
CA LEU A 388 -22.47 -14.82 12.00
C LEU A 388 -22.39 -13.34 11.62
N ARG A 389 -22.09 -13.05 10.35
CA ARG A 389 -22.12 -11.70 9.78
C ARG A 389 -23.18 -11.62 8.71
N VAL A 390 -24.08 -10.66 8.85
CA VAL A 390 -25.19 -10.44 7.92
C VAL A 390 -25.09 -9.03 7.35
N PRO A 391 -25.20 -8.84 6.03
CA PRO A 391 -25.21 -7.51 5.43
C PRO A 391 -26.29 -6.64 6.06
N HIS A 392 -25.94 -5.40 6.38
CA HIS A 392 -26.92 -4.46 6.91
C HIS A 392 -27.94 -4.10 5.84
N ASP A 393 -29.21 -4.45 6.11
CA ASP A 393 -30.36 -3.98 5.34
C ASP A 393 -31.17 -3.00 6.20
N PRO A 394 -31.29 -1.73 5.81
CA PRO A 394 -32.09 -0.74 6.54
C PRO A 394 -33.57 -1.14 6.72
N GLN A 395 -34.07 -2.04 5.88
CA GLN A 395 -35.46 -2.52 5.94
C GLN A 395 -35.63 -3.75 6.83
N ARG A 396 -34.53 -4.49 7.06
CA ARG A 396 -34.50 -5.63 7.98
C ARG A 396 -33.83 -5.18 9.27
N ALA A 397 -34.59 -5.04 10.34
CA ALA A 397 -34.12 -4.45 11.58
C ALA A 397 -32.77 -4.96 12.09
N THR A 398 -31.85 -4.06 12.28
CA THR A 398 -30.95 -3.85 13.43
C THR A 398 -29.89 -4.88 13.80
N LEU A 399 -29.91 -6.14 13.39
CA LEU A 399 -28.88 -7.11 13.74
C LEU A 399 -27.98 -7.40 12.53
N TRP A 400 -26.76 -6.91 12.60
CA TRP A 400 -25.73 -7.14 11.60
C TRP A 400 -24.92 -8.43 11.83
N GLY A 401 -25.29 -9.22 12.86
CA GLY A 401 -24.63 -10.45 13.27
C GLY A 401 -24.07 -10.41 14.68
N GLY A 402 -23.37 -11.43 15.06
CA GLY A 402 -22.73 -11.50 16.37
C GLY A 402 -22.08 -12.85 16.64
N TYR A 403 -21.41 -12.93 17.78
CA TYR A 403 -20.80 -14.17 18.27
C TYR A 403 -21.85 -15.00 18.99
N LEU A 404 -22.05 -16.22 18.52
CA LEU A 404 -23.09 -17.14 19.03
C LEU A 404 -22.41 -18.38 19.67
N PRO A 405 -22.55 -18.57 20.98
CA PRO A 405 -22.34 -19.88 21.58
C PRO A 405 -23.63 -20.68 21.30
N ALA A 406 -23.72 -21.24 20.08
CA ALA A 406 -24.98 -21.74 19.58
C ALA A 406 -25.27 -23.16 20.16
N ASP A 407 -26.43 -23.31 20.77
CA ASP A 407 -27.06 -24.64 20.85
C ASP A 407 -27.45 -25.04 19.42
N LEU A 408 -27.07 -26.24 19.02
CA LEU A 408 -27.29 -26.77 17.68
C LEU A 408 -28.41 -27.82 17.70
N GLN A 409 -29.39 -27.64 16.82
CA GLN A 409 -30.33 -28.69 16.48
C GLN A 409 -30.23 -28.98 14.97
N VAL A 410 -30.11 -30.25 14.62
CA VAL A 410 -30.01 -30.69 13.21
C VAL A 410 -31.27 -31.47 12.84
N GLU A 411 -31.91 -31.10 11.75
CA GLU A 411 -33.08 -31.76 11.22
C GLU A 411 -32.85 -32.18 9.76
N TYR A 412 -33.09 -33.45 9.48
CA TYR A 412 -33.07 -33.98 8.09
C TYR A 412 -34.47 -33.81 7.51
N VAL A 413 -34.63 -32.84 6.60
CA VAL A 413 -35.94 -32.46 6.06
C VAL A 413 -36.35 -33.37 4.90
N ALA A 414 -35.41 -33.74 4.03
CA ALA A 414 -35.59 -34.61 2.88
C ALA A 414 -34.25 -35.20 2.44
N GLU A 415 -34.26 -36.11 1.45
CA GLU A 415 -33.06 -36.68 0.89
C GLU A 415 -32.11 -35.58 0.37
N GLY A 416 -30.92 -35.49 0.99
CA GLY A 416 -29.91 -34.49 0.67
C GLY A 416 -30.12 -33.11 1.27
N ILE A 417 -31.26 -32.84 1.91
CA ILE A 417 -31.58 -31.53 2.51
C ILE A 417 -31.48 -31.63 4.03
N THR A 418 -30.58 -30.84 4.61
CA THR A 418 -30.42 -30.75 6.07
C THR A 418 -30.63 -29.33 6.55
N GLN A 419 -31.37 -29.19 7.63
CA GLN A 419 -31.58 -27.91 8.30
C GLN A 419 -30.79 -27.88 9.61
N TRP A 420 -30.04 -26.80 9.79
CA TRP A 420 -29.22 -26.52 10.95
C TRP A 420 -29.86 -25.35 11.72
N ASP A 421 -30.32 -25.60 12.89
CA ASP A 421 -30.94 -24.59 13.76
C ASP A 421 -29.94 -24.16 14.85
N LEU A 422 -29.36 -22.99 14.66
CA LEU A 422 -28.41 -22.38 15.58
C LEU A 422 -29.16 -21.39 16.45
N SER A 423 -29.31 -21.66 17.72
CA SER A 423 -30.02 -20.79 18.64
C SER A 423 -29.15 -20.37 19.84
N GLY A 424 -29.26 -19.10 20.24
CA GLY A 424 -28.45 -18.58 21.35
C GLY A 424 -28.63 -17.09 21.59
N GLY A 425 -27.80 -16.55 22.46
CA GLY A 425 -27.65 -15.11 22.65
C GLY A 425 -26.37 -14.60 22.06
N VAL A 426 -26.32 -13.34 21.69
CA VAL A 426 -25.04 -12.70 21.28
C VAL A 426 -24.13 -12.54 22.50
N ILE A 427 -22.93 -13.03 22.41
CA ILE A 427 -21.92 -12.90 23.46
C ILE A 427 -20.79 -11.91 23.01
N ALA A 428 -19.94 -11.57 23.95
CA ALA A 428 -18.72 -10.84 23.65
C ALA A 428 -17.78 -11.67 22.78
N PRO A 429 -16.92 -11.04 21.98
CA PRO A 429 -15.88 -11.74 21.22
C PRO A 429 -15.08 -12.67 22.13
N PRO A 430 -14.77 -13.91 21.71
CA PRO A 430 -13.95 -14.81 22.51
C PRO A 430 -12.58 -14.18 22.78
N ALA A 431 -12.21 -14.11 24.06
CA ALA A 431 -11.02 -13.43 24.54
C ALA A 431 -9.71 -14.24 24.39
N LEU A 432 -9.72 -15.33 23.64
CA LEU A 432 -8.48 -16.08 23.42
C LEU A 432 -7.52 -15.21 22.64
N PRO A 433 -6.27 -15.04 23.14
CA PRO A 433 -5.25 -14.39 22.37
C PRO A 433 -5.02 -15.25 21.12
N VAL A 434 -5.43 -14.76 19.96
CA VAL A 434 -4.89 -15.28 18.71
C VAL A 434 -3.41 -14.99 18.81
N LEU A 435 -2.61 -16.02 18.89
CA LEU A 435 -1.19 -15.93 18.54
C LEU A 435 -1.16 -15.63 17.03
N VAL A 436 -1.38 -14.38 16.68
CA VAL A 436 -1.00 -13.89 15.37
C VAL A 436 0.51 -14.07 15.34
N VAL A 437 0.95 -15.15 14.75
CA VAL A 437 2.38 -15.38 14.51
C VAL A 437 2.75 -14.32 13.47
N ARG A 438 3.10 -13.12 13.98
CA ARG A 438 3.63 -12.07 13.12
C ARG A 438 4.83 -12.67 12.40
N ALA A 439 4.79 -12.66 11.08
CA ALA A 439 5.92 -13.04 10.26
C ALA A 439 7.01 -11.97 10.46
N THR A 440 7.80 -12.13 11.50
CA THR A 440 9.02 -11.36 11.63
C THR A 440 10.03 -11.86 10.60
N TYR A 441 10.92 -10.97 10.15
CA TYR A 441 12.03 -11.37 9.28
C TYR A 441 12.81 -12.57 9.86
N ASP A 442 13.01 -12.59 11.18
CA ASP A 442 13.70 -13.68 11.88
C ASP A 442 12.93 -14.99 11.81
N ARG A 443 11.61 -14.96 11.96
CA ARG A 443 10.76 -16.14 11.83
C ARG A 443 10.70 -16.65 10.38
N SER A 444 10.64 -15.75 9.41
CA SER A 444 10.74 -16.13 7.99
C SER A 444 12.09 -16.74 7.67
N LYS A 445 13.16 -16.23 8.29
CA LYS A 445 14.51 -16.77 8.18
C LYS A 445 14.68 -18.15 8.86
N GLU A 446 14.08 -18.35 10.03
CA GLU A 446 14.03 -19.65 10.70
C GLU A 446 13.28 -20.70 9.86
N LEU A 447 12.12 -20.33 9.33
CA LEU A 447 11.31 -21.19 8.46
C LEU A 447 12.01 -21.49 7.11
N ALA A 448 12.89 -20.59 6.67
CA ALA A 448 13.72 -20.75 5.49
C ALA A 448 15.12 -21.31 5.81
N ALA A 449 15.37 -21.79 7.04
CA ALA A 449 16.67 -22.30 7.47
C ALA A 449 17.19 -23.37 6.50
N GLY A 450 18.34 -23.11 5.90
CA GLY A 450 18.95 -23.96 4.88
C GLY A 450 18.56 -23.68 3.43
N ALA A 451 17.62 -22.78 3.17
CA ALA A 451 17.31 -22.35 1.80
C ALA A 451 18.19 -21.16 1.36
N THR A 452 18.67 -21.20 0.12
CA THR A 452 19.37 -20.06 -0.47
C THR A 452 18.39 -18.93 -0.77
N TYR A 453 18.90 -17.68 -0.85
CA TYR A 453 18.09 -16.51 -1.25
C TYR A 453 17.32 -16.75 -2.55
N ASP A 454 17.95 -17.38 -3.53
CA ASP A 454 17.32 -17.69 -4.82
C ASP A 454 16.20 -18.73 -4.69
N ALA A 455 16.34 -19.71 -3.81
CA ALA A 455 15.30 -20.69 -3.53
C ALA A 455 14.09 -20.04 -2.85
N ILE A 456 14.33 -19.10 -1.92
CA ILE A 456 13.28 -18.32 -1.26
C ILE A 456 12.59 -17.44 -2.29
N LYS A 457 13.36 -16.71 -3.11
CA LYS A 457 12.84 -15.84 -4.17
C LYS A 457 12.03 -16.60 -5.22
N SER A 458 12.48 -17.78 -5.61
CA SER A 458 11.75 -18.64 -6.55
C SER A 458 10.41 -19.13 -5.98
N ARG A 459 10.34 -19.43 -4.68
CA ARG A 459 9.09 -19.82 -4.00
C ARG A 459 8.13 -18.63 -3.79
N LEU A 460 8.67 -17.43 -3.63
CA LEU A 460 7.87 -16.21 -3.47
C LEU A 460 7.23 -15.76 -4.78
N GLY A 461 7.82 -16.09 -5.91
CA GLY A 461 7.34 -15.64 -7.23
C GLY A 461 7.28 -14.12 -7.33
N THR A 462 6.10 -13.58 -7.62
CA THR A 462 5.84 -12.14 -7.71
C THR A 462 5.43 -11.48 -6.39
N LYS A 463 5.41 -12.25 -5.27
CA LYS A 463 4.99 -11.72 -3.96
C LYS A 463 5.95 -10.65 -3.46
N THR A 464 5.40 -9.57 -2.96
CA THR A 464 6.15 -8.47 -2.36
C THR A 464 6.51 -8.79 -0.90
N TYR A 465 7.42 -8.03 -0.30
CA TYR A 465 7.72 -8.09 1.13
C TYR A 465 6.46 -7.88 2.00
N ALA A 466 5.56 -7.02 1.55
CA ALA A 466 4.27 -6.79 2.19
C ALA A 466 3.40 -8.06 2.18
N ASP A 467 3.38 -8.78 1.07
CA ASP A 467 2.63 -10.05 0.96
C ASP A 467 3.18 -11.13 1.91
N ILE A 468 4.52 -11.15 2.10
CA ILE A 468 5.18 -12.08 3.03
C ILE A 468 4.85 -11.71 4.48
N LYS A 469 4.80 -10.42 4.80
CA LYS A 469 4.40 -9.95 6.13
C LYS A 469 2.94 -10.26 6.44
N ARG A 470 2.08 -10.19 5.44
CA ARG A 470 0.65 -10.52 5.57
C ARG A 470 0.43 -12.02 5.81
N ARG A 471 1.17 -12.85 5.12
CA ARG A 471 1.05 -14.32 5.24
C ARG A 471 2.43 -14.94 5.43
N PRO A 472 2.75 -15.44 6.64
CA PRO A 472 3.92 -16.25 6.84
C PRO A 472 3.92 -17.40 5.84
N LEU A 473 5.05 -17.60 5.17
CA LEU A 473 5.21 -18.73 4.28
C LEU A 473 4.84 -20.02 5.04
N GLN A 474 3.75 -20.65 4.66
CA GLN A 474 3.52 -22.04 5.02
C GLN A 474 4.58 -22.87 4.27
N ILE A 475 5.71 -23.06 4.91
CA ILE A 475 6.77 -23.95 4.45
C ILE A 475 6.49 -25.27 5.14
N GLY A 476 5.55 -26.01 4.60
CA GLY A 476 5.21 -27.29 5.16
C GLY A 476 4.55 -28.18 4.11
N GLY A 477 5.11 -29.34 3.89
CA GLY A 477 4.61 -30.44 3.10
C GLY A 477 5.51 -30.82 1.97
#